data_813d83abc895c41fe30479b5a38af500
#
_entry.id   813d83abc895c41fe30479b5a38af500
#
_cell.length_a   1.000
_cell.length_b   1.000
_cell.length_c   1.000
_cell.angle_alpha   90.00
_cell.angle_beta   90.00
_cell.angle_gamma   90.00
#
_symmetry.space_group_name_H-M   'P 1'
#
loop_
_entity.id
_entity.type
_entity.pdbx_description
1 polymer ?
#
loop_
_entity_poly.entity_id
_entity_poly.type
_entity_poly.pdbx_seq_one_letter_code
_entity_poly.pdbx_strand_id
1 'polypeptide(L)'
;MTEAVDTVESPRWLDPGEMRAWRAFIDGSQRLLEVLNRELSDAHGLSLADYRILVLLSEAESQAMRMSDLADGIVASRSRLTHQIRRLEAAGIVTRQECVDDKRGVLAILTAEGRRRLEAAAPTHLEGVRKHLIDQLGTAEQRTITEVFERADAALAEPVRGSR
;
A
#
# COMPACT_ATOMS: atom_id res chain seq x y z
N MET A 1 -0.87 -54.19 7.31
CA MET A 1 -1.40 -52.81 7.31
C MET A 1 -0.34 -51.95 7.95
N THR A 2 0.46 -51.29 7.10
CA THR A 2 1.55 -50.41 7.57
C THR A 2 1.02 -48.97 7.45
N GLU A 3 0.76 -48.35 8.61
CA GLU A 3 0.39 -46.94 8.67
C GLU A 3 1.54 -46.10 8.11
N ALA A 4 1.26 -45.35 7.06
CA ALA A 4 2.13 -44.30 6.57
C ALA A 4 2.12 -43.15 7.61
N VAL A 5 3.21 -43.07 8.36
CA VAL A 5 3.47 -41.90 9.22
C VAL A 5 3.70 -40.72 8.27
N ASP A 6 2.71 -39.84 8.23
CA ASP A 6 2.80 -38.54 7.55
C ASP A 6 3.92 -37.72 8.24
N THR A 7 5.11 -37.73 7.66
CA THR A 7 6.23 -36.94 8.12
C THR A 7 5.91 -35.46 7.85
N VAL A 8 5.32 -34.81 8.84
CA VAL A 8 5.23 -33.34 8.85
C VAL A 8 6.66 -32.81 8.79
N GLU A 9 7.08 -32.32 7.61
CA GLU A 9 8.38 -31.67 7.46
C GLU A 9 8.49 -30.53 8.49
N SER A 10 9.53 -30.59 9.32
CA SER A 10 9.81 -29.53 10.30
C SER A 10 9.98 -28.22 9.57
N PRO A 11 9.37 -27.11 10.05
CA PRO A 11 9.48 -25.82 9.38
C PRO A 11 10.95 -25.39 9.28
N ARG A 12 11.34 -24.89 8.12
CA ARG A 12 12.67 -24.33 7.91
C ARG A 12 12.78 -23.00 8.67
N TRP A 13 13.40 -23.04 9.84
CA TRP A 13 13.65 -21.86 10.64
C TRP A 13 14.67 -20.92 10.00
N LEU A 14 14.51 -19.61 10.24
CA LEU A 14 15.47 -18.60 9.80
C LEU A 14 16.79 -18.76 10.59
N ASP A 15 17.89 -18.66 9.87
CA ASP A 15 19.20 -18.54 10.50
C ASP A 15 19.38 -17.17 11.21
N PRO A 16 20.44 -16.97 12.03
CA PRO A 16 20.64 -15.69 12.71
C PRO A 16 20.80 -14.49 11.79
N GLY A 17 21.33 -14.66 10.57
CA GLY A 17 21.47 -13.61 9.55
C GLY A 17 20.12 -13.26 8.94
N GLU A 18 19.38 -14.27 8.50
CA GLU A 18 18.03 -14.14 7.97
C GLU A 18 17.08 -13.48 9.00
N MET A 19 17.17 -13.87 10.27
CA MET A 19 16.38 -13.30 11.37
C MET A 19 16.72 -11.81 11.59
N ARG A 20 17.99 -11.42 11.53
CA ARG A 20 18.38 -10.00 11.65
C ARG A 20 17.82 -9.18 10.50
N ALA A 21 17.92 -9.68 9.27
CA ALA A 21 17.38 -9.01 8.10
C ALA A 21 15.86 -8.85 8.20
N TRP A 22 15.14 -9.89 8.58
CA TRP A 22 13.69 -9.86 8.79
C TRP A 22 13.27 -8.82 9.84
N ARG A 23 13.93 -8.83 11.02
CA ARG A 23 13.62 -7.86 12.09
C ARG A 23 13.92 -6.43 11.69
N ALA A 24 15.07 -6.19 11.06
CA ALA A 24 15.43 -4.86 10.56
C ALA A 24 14.39 -4.34 9.57
N PHE A 25 13.94 -5.19 8.65
CA PHE A 25 12.90 -4.86 7.68
C PHE A 25 11.57 -4.54 8.36
N ILE A 26 11.04 -5.44 9.20
CA ILE A 26 9.69 -5.27 9.76
C ILE A 26 9.64 -4.07 10.73
N ASP A 27 10.61 -3.95 11.62
CA ASP A 27 10.65 -2.86 12.60
C ASP A 27 10.93 -1.51 11.92
N GLY A 28 11.87 -1.48 10.96
CA GLY A 28 12.25 -0.27 10.21
C GLY A 28 11.10 0.24 9.35
N SER A 29 10.44 -0.63 8.59
CA SER A 29 9.32 -0.26 7.74
C SER A 29 8.12 0.24 8.55
N GLN A 30 7.79 -0.41 9.68
CA GLN A 30 6.69 0.03 10.54
C GLN A 30 6.94 1.44 11.09
N ARG A 31 8.16 1.71 11.62
CA ARG A 31 8.52 3.04 12.15
C ARG A 31 8.50 4.11 11.07
N LEU A 32 9.03 3.80 9.88
CA LEU A 32 9.02 4.73 8.75
C LEU A 32 7.58 5.12 8.37
N LEU A 33 6.71 4.12 8.16
CA LEU A 33 5.33 4.36 7.79
C LEU A 33 4.55 5.12 8.89
N GLU A 34 4.83 4.86 10.17
CA GLU A 34 4.24 5.58 11.29
C GLU A 34 4.66 7.07 11.30
N VAL A 35 5.95 7.36 11.09
CA VAL A 35 6.45 8.73 11.04
C VAL A 35 5.83 9.50 9.87
N LEU A 36 5.85 8.93 8.66
CA LEU A 36 5.23 9.53 7.47
C LEU A 36 3.73 9.78 7.66
N ASN A 37 3.03 8.81 8.30
CA ASN A 37 1.62 8.97 8.61
C ASN A 37 1.36 10.12 9.59
N ARG A 38 2.18 10.25 10.63
CA ARG A 38 2.06 11.33 11.61
C ARG A 38 2.33 12.69 10.97
N GLU A 39 3.41 12.83 10.20
CA GLU A 39 3.75 14.09 9.52
C GLU A 39 2.61 14.56 8.59
N LEU A 40 2.02 13.67 7.80
CA LEU A 40 0.86 13.99 6.96
C LEU A 40 -0.39 14.34 7.77
N SER A 41 -0.66 13.58 8.84
CA SER A 41 -1.84 13.80 9.67
C SER A 41 -1.76 15.14 10.39
N ASP A 42 -0.60 15.48 10.96
CA ASP A 42 -0.40 16.71 11.72
C ASP A 42 -0.46 17.94 10.83
N ALA A 43 0.14 17.88 9.64
CA ALA A 43 0.22 19.03 8.73
C ALA A 43 -1.02 19.20 7.85
N HIS A 44 -1.69 18.12 7.45
CA HIS A 44 -2.73 18.16 6.41
C HIS A 44 -4.04 17.46 6.78
N GLY A 45 -4.12 16.80 7.94
CA GLY A 45 -5.29 16.00 8.36
C GLY A 45 -5.55 14.79 7.46
N LEU A 46 -4.55 14.32 6.74
CA LEU A 46 -4.59 13.14 5.86
C LEU A 46 -3.75 12.02 6.45
N SER A 47 -4.30 10.82 6.58
CA SER A 47 -3.47 9.65 6.86
C SER A 47 -2.61 9.29 5.64
N LEU A 48 -1.51 8.56 5.85
CA LEU A 48 -0.69 8.03 4.75
C LEU A 48 -1.53 7.14 3.80
N ALA A 49 -2.49 6.39 4.33
CA ALA A 49 -3.39 5.58 3.52
C ALA A 49 -4.34 6.43 2.66
N ASP A 50 -4.83 7.57 3.19
CA ASP A 50 -5.62 8.52 2.41
C ASP A 50 -4.79 9.14 1.29
N TYR A 51 -3.58 9.59 1.63
CA TYR A 51 -2.65 10.15 0.65
C TYR A 51 -2.38 9.17 -0.50
N ARG A 52 -2.12 7.89 -0.21
CA ARG A 52 -1.94 6.86 -1.24
C ARG A 52 -3.16 6.67 -2.14
N ILE A 53 -4.37 6.72 -1.59
CA ILE A 53 -5.62 6.70 -2.37
C ILE A 53 -5.66 7.88 -3.34
N LEU A 54 -5.36 9.09 -2.86
CA LEU A 54 -5.38 10.28 -3.70
C LEU A 54 -4.32 10.23 -4.81
N VAL A 55 -3.12 9.71 -4.53
CA VAL A 55 -2.06 9.49 -5.53
C VAL A 55 -2.58 8.57 -6.63
N LEU A 56 -3.07 7.36 -6.29
CA LEU A 56 -3.56 6.39 -7.27
C LEU A 56 -4.69 6.96 -8.13
N LEU A 57 -5.65 7.66 -7.51
CA LEU A 57 -6.72 8.31 -8.26
C LEU A 57 -6.19 9.44 -9.16
N SER A 58 -5.17 10.17 -8.74
CA SER A 58 -4.59 11.27 -9.54
C SER A 58 -3.83 10.79 -10.77
N GLU A 59 -3.24 9.60 -10.70
CA GLU A 59 -2.48 8.95 -11.77
C GLU A 59 -3.38 8.14 -12.73
N ALA A 60 -4.59 7.81 -12.29
CA ALA A 60 -5.54 7.05 -13.10
C ALA A 60 -6.12 7.91 -14.24
N GLU A 61 -6.47 7.25 -15.35
CA GLU A 61 -7.20 7.86 -16.46
C GLU A 61 -8.52 8.48 -15.94
N SER A 62 -8.81 9.71 -16.34
CA SER A 62 -9.96 10.47 -15.87
C SER A 62 -10.04 10.67 -14.34
N GLN A 63 -8.94 10.43 -13.60
CA GLN A 63 -8.86 10.54 -12.14
C GLN A 63 -9.90 9.67 -11.41
N ALA A 64 -10.21 8.52 -11.99
CA ALA A 64 -11.22 7.59 -11.50
C ALA A 64 -10.70 6.15 -11.55
N MET A 65 -11.01 5.36 -10.53
CA MET A 65 -10.70 3.92 -10.47
C MET A 65 -11.90 3.14 -9.94
N ARG A 66 -12.03 1.88 -10.39
CA ARG A 66 -12.96 0.96 -9.75
C ARG A 66 -12.53 0.69 -8.31
N MET A 67 -13.50 0.55 -7.42
CA MET A 67 -13.23 0.25 -6.00
C MET A 67 -12.44 -1.06 -5.81
N SER A 68 -12.62 -2.06 -6.72
CA SER A 68 -11.82 -3.29 -6.73
C SER A 68 -10.35 -3.00 -6.99
N ASP A 69 -10.07 -2.27 -8.08
CA ASP A 69 -8.72 -1.99 -8.56
C ASP A 69 -7.97 -1.08 -7.57
N LEU A 70 -8.71 -0.14 -6.96
CA LEU A 70 -8.17 0.71 -5.90
C LEU A 70 -7.80 -0.10 -4.65
N ALA A 71 -8.62 -1.10 -4.27
CA ALA A 71 -8.32 -1.99 -3.14
C ALA A 71 -7.04 -2.81 -3.38
N ASP A 72 -6.88 -3.32 -4.58
CA ASP A 72 -5.70 -4.08 -5.00
C ASP A 72 -4.45 -3.17 -5.01
N GLY A 73 -4.57 -1.95 -5.54
CA GLY A 73 -3.47 -0.98 -5.59
C GLY A 73 -2.95 -0.49 -4.24
N ILE A 74 -3.81 -0.45 -3.20
CA ILE A 74 -3.38 -0.08 -1.83
C ILE A 74 -3.14 -1.28 -0.92
N VAL A 75 -3.31 -2.50 -1.43
CA VAL A 75 -3.18 -3.77 -0.66
C VAL A 75 -4.05 -3.74 0.60
N ALA A 76 -5.32 -3.36 0.44
CA ALA A 76 -6.27 -3.27 1.54
C ALA A 76 -7.49 -4.18 1.32
N SER A 77 -8.11 -4.61 2.41
CA SER A 77 -9.40 -5.30 2.31
C SER A 77 -10.48 -4.35 1.77
N ARG A 78 -11.42 -4.90 0.98
CA ARG A 78 -12.54 -4.13 0.40
C ARG A 78 -13.36 -3.38 1.44
N SER A 79 -13.58 -3.98 2.61
CA SER A 79 -14.33 -3.34 3.71
C SER A 79 -13.56 -2.13 4.28
N ARG A 80 -12.26 -2.25 4.48
CA ARG A 80 -11.40 -1.16 4.97
C ARG A 80 -11.37 0.00 3.97
N LEU A 81 -11.18 -0.30 2.68
CA LEU A 81 -11.23 0.72 1.64
C LEU A 81 -12.60 1.41 1.59
N THR A 82 -13.70 0.64 1.65
CA THR A 82 -15.06 1.23 1.63
C THR A 82 -15.25 2.23 2.77
N HIS A 83 -14.75 1.91 3.97
CA HIS A 83 -14.81 2.82 5.11
C HIS A 83 -13.97 4.10 4.89
N GLN A 84 -12.76 3.96 4.36
CA GLN A 84 -11.89 5.10 4.03
C GLN A 84 -12.52 6.01 2.97
N ILE A 85 -13.04 5.43 1.88
CA ILE A 85 -13.67 6.19 0.80
C ILE A 85 -14.92 6.94 1.31
N ARG A 86 -15.74 6.33 2.17
CA ARG A 86 -16.89 7.05 2.78
C ARG A 86 -16.45 8.27 3.58
N ARG A 87 -15.35 8.17 4.32
CA ARG A 87 -14.79 9.29 5.08
C ARG A 87 -14.26 10.39 4.16
N LEU A 88 -13.54 10.04 3.11
CA LEU A 88 -13.03 10.98 2.10
C LEU A 88 -14.17 11.63 1.32
N GLU A 89 -15.24 10.89 1.02
CA GLU A 89 -16.44 11.41 0.37
C GLU A 89 -17.19 12.41 1.27
N ALA A 90 -17.34 12.10 2.55
CA ALA A 90 -17.94 13.03 3.53
C ALA A 90 -17.13 14.32 3.67
N ALA A 91 -15.81 14.29 3.43
CA ALA A 91 -14.93 15.44 3.40
C ALA A 91 -14.87 16.15 2.02
N GLY A 92 -15.63 15.68 1.01
CA GLY A 92 -15.65 16.24 -0.34
C GLY A 92 -14.38 16.01 -1.17
N ILE A 93 -13.50 15.13 -0.71
CA ILE A 93 -12.19 14.85 -1.32
C ILE A 93 -12.31 13.85 -2.48
N VAL A 94 -13.21 12.89 -2.35
CA VAL A 94 -13.53 11.87 -3.35
C VAL A 94 -15.04 11.86 -3.55
N THR A 95 -15.52 11.45 -4.71
CA THR A 95 -16.93 11.10 -4.94
C THR A 95 -17.04 9.68 -5.47
N ARG A 96 -18.20 9.05 -5.29
CA ARG A 96 -18.49 7.72 -5.84
C ARG A 96 -19.54 7.82 -6.92
N GLN A 97 -19.38 7.01 -7.98
CA GLN A 97 -20.33 6.92 -9.07
C GLN A 97 -20.52 5.45 -9.45
N GLU A 98 -21.75 5.06 -9.76
CA GLU A 98 -22.02 3.73 -10.32
C GLU A 98 -21.44 3.66 -11.74
N CYS A 99 -20.87 2.51 -12.11
CA CYS A 99 -20.39 2.29 -13.48
C CYS A 99 -21.58 2.17 -14.42
N VAL A 100 -21.50 2.87 -15.56
CA VAL A 100 -22.58 2.84 -16.58
C VAL A 100 -22.71 1.44 -17.20
N ASP A 101 -21.59 0.76 -17.42
CA ASP A 101 -21.53 -0.53 -18.12
C ASP A 101 -21.69 -1.75 -17.20
N ASP A 102 -21.57 -1.55 -15.89
CA ASP A 102 -21.63 -2.62 -14.89
C ASP A 102 -22.31 -2.10 -13.61
N LYS A 103 -23.60 -2.38 -13.48
CA LYS A 103 -24.41 -1.95 -12.33
C LYS A 103 -23.91 -2.45 -10.97
N ARG A 104 -22.90 -3.33 -10.92
CA ARG A 104 -22.26 -3.81 -9.69
C ARG A 104 -20.94 -3.09 -9.40
N GLY A 105 -20.43 -2.32 -10.37
CA GLY A 105 -19.20 -1.57 -10.25
C GLY A 105 -19.43 -0.18 -9.67
N VAL A 106 -18.57 0.24 -8.75
CA VAL A 106 -18.51 1.60 -8.22
C VAL A 106 -17.14 2.18 -8.52
N LEU A 107 -17.12 3.39 -9.10
CA LEU A 107 -15.93 4.19 -9.29
C LEU A 107 -15.73 5.11 -8.09
N ALA A 108 -14.48 5.24 -7.64
CA ALA A 108 -14.01 6.35 -6.82
C ALA A 108 -13.37 7.39 -7.75
N ILE A 109 -13.73 8.65 -7.59
CA ILE A 109 -13.29 9.75 -8.45
C ILE A 109 -12.69 10.84 -7.59
N LEU A 110 -11.50 11.31 -7.96
CA LEU A 110 -10.84 12.43 -7.28
C LEU A 110 -11.56 13.74 -7.62
N THR A 111 -11.95 14.50 -6.61
CA THR A 111 -12.55 15.82 -6.81
C THR A 111 -11.48 16.91 -6.98
N ALA A 112 -11.88 18.10 -7.41
CA ALA A 112 -10.98 19.26 -7.43
C ALA A 112 -10.44 19.61 -6.03
N GLU A 113 -11.24 19.43 -4.99
CA GLU A 113 -10.81 19.56 -3.59
C GLU A 113 -9.76 18.50 -3.22
N GLY A 114 -10.01 17.22 -3.61
CA GLY A 114 -9.07 16.14 -3.40
C GLY A 114 -7.73 16.41 -4.07
N ARG A 115 -7.73 16.90 -5.30
CA ARG A 115 -6.51 17.31 -6.02
C ARG A 115 -5.76 18.40 -5.27
N ARG A 116 -6.43 19.47 -4.86
CA ARG A 116 -5.79 20.54 -4.08
C ARG A 116 -5.16 20.01 -2.79
N ARG A 117 -5.85 19.12 -2.08
CA ARG A 117 -5.33 18.50 -0.85
C ARG A 117 -4.11 17.62 -1.12
N LEU A 118 -4.13 16.85 -2.19
CA LEU A 118 -2.98 16.04 -2.61
C LEU A 118 -1.77 16.92 -2.93
N GLU A 119 -1.96 17.96 -3.74
CA GLU A 119 -0.90 18.90 -4.14
C GLU A 119 -0.30 19.62 -2.93
N ALA A 120 -1.11 20.02 -1.96
CA ALA A 120 -0.65 20.63 -0.73
C ALA A 120 0.14 19.67 0.18
N ALA A 121 -0.23 18.38 0.20
CA ALA A 121 0.39 17.38 1.05
C ALA A 121 1.66 16.74 0.42
N ALA A 122 1.80 16.79 -0.89
CA ALA A 122 2.91 16.15 -1.60
C ALA A 122 4.30 16.64 -1.16
N PRO A 123 4.58 17.93 -0.95
CA PRO A 123 5.87 18.39 -0.45
C PRO A 123 6.23 17.79 0.92
N THR A 124 5.30 17.78 1.87
CA THR A 124 5.50 17.21 3.21
C THR A 124 5.83 15.72 3.13
N HIS A 125 5.08 14.96 2.30
CA HIS A 125 5.35 13.54 2.10
C HIS A 125 6.71 13.29 1.47
N LEU A 126 7.06 14.01 0.41
CA LEU A 126 8.34 13.87 -0.28
C LEU A 126 9.53 14.22 0.61
N GLU A 127 9.42 15.29 1.40
CA GLU A 127 10.44 15.68 2.38
C GLU A 127 10.64 14.57 3.42
N GLY A 128 9.56 14.02 3.97
CA GLY A 128 9.60 12.90 4.91
C GLY A 128 10.25 11.65 4.30
N VAL A 129 9.86 11.26 3.09
CA VAL A 129 10.47 10.12 2.37
C VAL A 129 11.96 10.34 2.14
N ARG A 130 12.37 11.52 1.70
CA ARG A 130 13.79 11.83 1.52
C ARG A 130 14.55 11.74 2.84
N LYS A 131 14.11 12.50 3.84
CA LYS A 131 14.77 12.62 5.14
C LYS A 131 14.91 11.28 5.86
N HIS A 132 13.85 10.48 5.87
CA HIS A 132 13.80 9.28 6.69
C HIS A 132 14.26 8.01 5.95
N LEU A 133 14.33 8.03 4.62
CA LEU A 133 14.75 6.86 3.85
C LEU A 133 15.76 7.21 2.75
N ILE A 134 15.40 7.98 1.74
CA ILE A 134 16.18 8.09 0.50
C ILE A 134 17.56 8.70 0.74
N ASP A 135 17.67 9.75 1.56
CA ASP A 135 18.92 10.42 1.87
C ASP A 135 19.85 9.60 2.81
N GLN A 136 19.34 8.48 3.36
CA GLN A 136 20.12 7.50 4.11
C GLN A 136 20.74 6.42 3.22
N LEU A 137 20.40 6.37 1.93
CA LEU A 137 20.75 5.29 1.01
C LEU A 137 21.65 5.80 -0.11
N GLY A 138 22.75 5.06 -0.34
CA GLY A 138 23.53 5.18 -1.57
C GLY A 138 22.77 4.60 -2.78
N THR A 139 23.20 4.97 -4.00
CA THR A 139 22.55 4.52 -5.25
C THR A 139 22.50 2.98 -5.38
N ALA A 140 23.53 2.28 -4.90
CA ALA A 140 23.57 0.81 -4.92
C ALA A 140 22.52 0.20 -3.98
N GLU A 141 22.30 0.79 -2.80
CA GLU A 141 21.31 0.34 -1.82
C GLU A 141 19.89 0.61 -2.31
N GLN A 142 19.64 1.76 -2.93
CA GLN A 142 18.35 2.07 -3.57
C GLN A 142 18.01 1.03 -4.64
N ARG A 143 18.98 0.66 -5.50
CA ARG A 143 18.80 -0.39 -6.50
C ARG A 143 18.50 -1.74 -5.86
N THR A 144 19.23 -2.11 -4.81
CA THR A 144 19.00 -3.37 -4.09
C THR A 144 17.59 -3.45 -3.50
N ILE A 145 17.10 -2.36 -2.89
CA ILE A 145 15.74 -2.29 -2.36
C ILE A 145 14.73 -2.49 -3.48
N THR A 146 14.88 -1.79 -4.61
CA THR A 146 13.98 -1.93 -5.77
C THR A 146 13.93 -3.39 -6.23
N GLU A 147 15.07 -4.00 -6.52
CA GLU A 147 15.17 -5.37 -7.03
C GLU A 147 14.58 -6.41 -6.05
N VAL A 148 14.80 -6.24 -4.74
CA VAL A 148 14.29 -7.15 -3.71
C VAL A 148 12.77 -7.06 -3.62
N PHE A 149 12.22 -5.84 -3.58
CA PHE A 149 10.78 -5.66 -3.41
C PHE A 149 9.99 -5.98 -4.68
N GLU A 150 10.53 -5.70 -5.87
CA GLU A 150 9.90 -6.12 -7.13
C GLU A 150 9.81 -7.65 -7.24
N ARG A 151 10.88 -8.38 -6.86
CA ARG A 151 10.83 -9.85 -6.83
C ARG A 151 9.86 -10.38 -5.78
N ALA A 152 9.82 -9.78 -4.60
CA ALA A 152 8.89 -10.20 -3.56
C ALA A 152 7.44 -9.96 -3.96
N ASP A 153 7.14 -8.81 -4.56
CA ASP A 153 5.81 -8.45 -5.04
C ASP A 153 5.34 -9.40 -6.15
N ALA A 154 6.20 -9.69 -7.13
CA ALA A 154 5.92 -10.65 -8.18
C ALA A 154 5.59 -12.04 -7.63
N ALA A 155 6.34 -12.51 -6.63
CA ALA A 155 6.09 -13.80 -5.99
C ALA A 155 4.77 -13.83 -5.19
N LEU A 156 4.38 -12.71 -4.58
CA LEU A 156 3.13 -12.57 -3.82
C LEU A 156 1.90 -12.40 -4.74
N ALA A 157 2.09 -11.84 -5.94
CA ALA A 157 1.03 -11.66 -6.92
C ALA A 157 0.66 -12.97 -7.64
N GLU A 158 1.55 -13.98 -7.65
CA GLU A 158 1.19 -15.31 -8.18
C GLU A 158 0.10 -15.95 -7.30
N PRO A 159 -1.04 -16.40 -7.88
CA PRO A 159 -2.04 -17.11 -7.11
C PRO A 159 -1.38 -18.37 -6.54
N VAL A 160 -1.51 -18.58 -5.22
CA VAL A 160 -1.09 -19.83 -4.56
C VAL A 160 -1.69 -20.98 -5.33
N ARG A 161 -0.91 -21.62 -6.21
CA ARG A 161 -1.31 -22.83 -6.93
C ARG A 161 -1.52 -23.92 -5.88
N GLY A 162 -2.80 -24.22 -5.67
CA GLY A 162 -3.34 -25.03 -4.61
C GLY A 162 -2.54 -26.27 -4.25
N SER A 163 -2.32 -26.46 -2.98
CA SER A 163 -2.30 -27.78 -2.39
C SER A 163 -3.76 -28.28 -2.37
N ARG A 164 -4.06 -29.19 -3.30
CA ARG A 164 -5.24 -30.06 -3.19
C ARG A 164 -4.92 -31.18 -2.22
#